data_d4360459b5e559691a68b19b2024f6cc
#
_entry.id   d4360459b5e559691a68b19b2024f6cc
#
_cell.length_a   1.000
_cell.length_b   1.000
_cell.length_c   1.000
_cell.angle_alpha   90.00
_cell.angle_beta   90.00
_cell.angle_gamma   90.00
#
_symmetry.space_group_name_H-M   'P 1'
#
loop_
_entity.id
_entity.type
_entity.pdbx_description
1 polymer ?
#
loop_
_entity_poly.entity_id
_entity_poly.type
_entity_poly.pdbx_seq_one_letter_code
_entity_poly.pdbx_strand_id
1 'polypeptide(L)' 'MTGEVSEEELDAVGLVCPEPLMKVRNKIRQMENGQVLYIRASDPTTEHDLKNFCHFLNHDLMRIEHSPNLLEFWIRKGVK' A
#
# COMPACT_ATOMS: atom_id res chain seq x y z
N MET A 1 -16.42 -16.84 7.55
CA MET A 1 -16.24 -16.31 7.63
C MET A 1 -16.45 -15.53 7.46
N THR A 2 -16.47 -15.36 7.45
CA THR A 2 -16.91 -14.67 7.62
C THR A 2 -17.10 -13.40 7.19
N GLY A 3 -17.43 -12.85 6.49
CA GLY A 3 -17.64 -11.50 6.13
C GLY A 3 -16.52 -10.58 6.34
N GLU A 4 -15.40 -11.11 6.65
CA GLU A 4 -14.28 -10.27 6.90
C GLU A 4 -13.64 -9.82 5.64
N VAL A 5 -13.13 -8.59 5.67
CA VAL A 5 -12.37 -8.06 4.55
C VAL A 5 -11.02 -8.76 4.52
N SER A 6 -10.70 -9.39 3.41
CA SER A 6 -9.39 -9.99 3.25
C SER A 6 -8.34 -8.93 3.15
N GLU A 7 -7.25 -9.12 3.90
CA GLU A 7 -6.10 -8.25 3.74
C GLU A 7 -5.08 -8.93 2.86
N GLU A 8 -4.57 -8.19 1.90
CA GLU A 8 -3.45 -8.64 1.10
C GLU A 8 -2.18 -8.05 1.67
N GLU A 9 -1.07 -8.73 1.46
CA GLU A 9 0.21 -8.27 1.99
C GLU A 9 1.21 -8.12 0.87
N LEU A 10 2.08 -7.13 1.02
CA LEU A 10 3.13 -6.87 0.06
C LEU A 10 4.40 -6.50 0.80
N ASP A 11 5.48 -7.21 0.51
CA ASP A 11 6.76 -6.94 1.14
C ASP A 11 7.64 -6.20 0.14
N ALA A 12 7.90 -4.93 0.41
CA ALA A 12 8.76 -4.09 -0.42
C ALA A 12 10.03 -3.67 0.31
N VAL A 13 10.37 -4.38 1.38
CA VAL A 13 11.58 -4.08 2.13
C VAL A 13 12.79 -4.35 1.25
N GLY A 14 13.73 -3.41 1.27
CA GLY A 14 14.94 -3.51 0.46
C GLY A 14 14.82 -2.95 -0.94
N LEU A 15 13.61 -2.63 -1.37
CA LEU A 15 13.42 -2.04 -2.68
C LEU A 15 13.53 -0.53 -2.61
N VAL A 16 14.00 0.07 -3.69
CA VAL A 16 14.14 1.51 -3.77
C VAL A 16 13.24 2.05 -4.87
N CYS A 17 12.88 3.32 -4.71
CA CYS A 17 12.03 4.00 -5.67
C CYS A 17 12.58 3.80 -7.09
N PRO A 18 11.72 3.47 -8.06
CA PRO A 18 10.26 3.46 -7.99
C PRO A 18 9.67 2.07 -7.77
N GLU A 19 10.47 1.08 -7.38
CA GLU A 19 10.01 -0.30 -7.32
C GLU A 19 8.89 -0.53 -6.32
N PRO A 20 8.94 0.04 -5.11
CA PRO A 20 7.81 -0.17 -4.19
C PRO A 20 6.50 0.31 -4.76
N LEU A 21 6.51 1.47 -5.41
CA LEU A 21 5.30 2.02 -5.99
C LEU A 21 4.76 1.12 -7.09
N MET A 22 5.65 0.60 -7.91
CA MET A 22 5.23 -0.26 -9.01
C MET A 22 4.61 -1.56 -8.48
N LYS A 23 5.19 -2.11 -7.43
CA LYS A 23 4.64 -3.33 -6.85
C LYS A 23 3.27 -3.08 -6.23
N VAL A 24 3.12 -1.95 -5.53
CA VAL A 24 1.83 -1.61 -4.94
C VAL A 24 0.79 -1.43 -6.04
N ARG A 25 1.13 -0.73 -7.08
CA ARG A 25 0.20 -0.49 -8.17
C ARG A 25 -0.26 -1.80 -8.79
N ASN A 26 0.68 -2.70 -9.07
CA ASN A 26 0.32 -3.98 -9.67
C ASN A 26 -0.54 -4.82 -8.75
N LYS A 27 -0.23 -4.80 -7.45
CA LYS A 27 -1.01 -5.58 -6.50
C LYS A 27 -2.43 -5.06 -6.38
N ILE A 28 -2.57 -3.75 -6.30
CA ILE A 28 -3.89 -3.15 -6.14
C ILE A 28 -4.77 -3.44 -7.36
N ARG A 29 -4.17 -3.50 -8.54
CA ARG A 29 -4.95 -3.81 -9.74
C ARG A 29 -5.54 -5.21 -9.70
N GLN A 30 -4.94 -6.10 -8.94
CA GLN A 30 -5.44 -7.47 -8.80
C GLN A 30 -6.42 -7.63 -7.66
N MET A 31 -6.56 -6.60 -6.83
CA MET A 31 -7.44 -6.66 -5.67
C MET A 31 -8.83 -6.21 -6.03
N GLU A 32 -9.78 -6.57 -5.18
CA GLU A 32 -11.15 -6.11 -5.34
C GLU A 32 -11.37 -4.83 -4.57
N ASN A 33 -12.35 -4.06 -5.02
CA ASN A 33 -12.67 -2.81 -4.35
C ASN A 33 -12.99 -3.07 -2.90
N GLY A 34 -12.43 -2.24 -2.04
CA GLY A 34 -12.66 -2.35 -0.61
C GLY A 34 -11.68 -3.21 0.13
N GLN A 35 -10.86 -3.98 -0.58
CA GLN A 35 -9.83 -4.77 0.09
C GLN A 35 -8.71 -3.88 0.59
N VAL A 36 -8.07 -4.31 1.66
CA VAL A 36 -6.97 -3.56 2.27
C VAL A 36 -5.65 -4.25 1.93
N LEU A 37 -4.68 -3.44 1.54
CA LEU A 37 -3.32 -3.91 1.26
C LEU A 37 -2.39 -3.42 2.36
N TYR A 38 -1.70 -4.36 2.99
CA TYR A 38 -0.68 -4.05 3.98
C TYR A 38 0.68 -4.11 3.30
N ILE A 39 1.44 -3.03 3.42
CA ILE A 39 2.72 -2.89 2.71
C ILE A 39 3.82 -2.60 3.72
N ARG A 40 4.94 -3.30 3.58
CA ARG A 40 6.14 -2.99 4.33
C ARG A 40 7.20 -2.47 3.37
N ALA A 41 7.88 -1.41 3.77
CA ALA A 41 8.92 -0.81 2.94
C ALA A 41 10.02 -0.25 3.82
N SER A 42 11.20 -0.12 3.25
CA SER A 42 12.33 0.45 3.99
C SER A 42 12.82 1.75 3.36
N ASP A 43 12.39 2.09 2.16
CA ASP A 43 12.80 3.31 1.49
C ASP A 43 11.94 4.47 1.97
N PRO A 44 12.55 5.51 2.58
CA PRO A 44 11.76 6.63 3.11
C PRO A 44 10.92 7.35 2.05
N THR A 45 11.33 7.33 0.79
CA THR A 45 10.58 8.01 -0.25
C THR A 45 9.28 7.32 -0.59
N THR A 46 9.11 6.07 -0.13
CA THR A 46 7.90 5.32 -0.43
C THR A 46 6.66 6.01 0.13
N GLU A 47 6.78 6.64 1.28
CA GLU A 47 5.63 7.32 1.87
C GLU A 47 5.09 8.41 0.95
N HIS A 48 5.98 9.24 0.45
CA HIS A 48 5.57 10.32 -0.45
C HIS A 48 4.93 9.77 -1.71
N ASP A 49 5.56 8.74 -2.28
CA ASP A 49 5.06 8.15 -3.51
C ASP A 49 3.68 7.53 -3.32
N LEU A 50 3.47 6.84 -2.20
CA LEU A 50 2.19 6.20 -1.96
C LEU A 50 1.09 7.21 -1.65
N LYS A 51 1.44 8.31 -0.98
CA LYS A 51 0.46 9.35 -0.75
C LYS A 51 -0.05 9.93 -2.06
N ASN A 52 0.88 10.21 -2.98
CA ASN A 52 0.50 10.73 -4.29
C ASN A 52 -0.31 9.71 -5.08
N PHE A 53 0.13 8.46 -5.06
CA PHE A 53 -0.56 7.39 -5.77
C PHE A 53 -2.01 7.26 -5.31
N CYS A 54 -2.22 7.24 -3.99
CA CYS A 54 -3.57 7.09 -3.46
C CYS A 54 -4.42 8.30 -3.78
N HIS A 55 -3.82 9.47 -3.74
CA HIS A 55 -4.56 10.69 -4.04
C HIS A 55 -5.04 10.71 -5.49
N PHE A 56 -4.14 10.37 -6.42
CA PHE A 56 -4.49 10.43 -7.84
C PHE A 56 -5.47 9.36 -8.26
N LEU A 57 -5.40 8.19 -7.66
CA LEU A 57 -6.23 7.07 -8.07
C LEU A 57 -7.39 6.80 -7.13
N ASN A 58 -7.61 7.70 -6.17
CA ASN A 58 -8.75 7.62 -5.26
C ASN A 58 -8.76 6.37 -4.41
N HIS A 59 -7.58 5.93 -3.99
CA HIS A 59 -7.47 4.89 -2.99
C HIS A 59 -7.37 5.54 -1.62
N ASP A 60 -7.67 4.76 -0.58
CA ASP A 60 -7.71 5.27 0.78
C ASP A 60 -6.48 4.82 1.54
N LEU A 61 -5.55 5.74 1.78
CA LEU A 61 -4.37 5.44 2.60
C LEU A 61 -4.80 5.57 4.05
N MET A 62 -5.12 4.44 4.66
CA MET A 62 -5.79 4.44 5.94
C MET A 62 -4.85 4.73 7.09
N ARG A 63 -3.60 4.27 6.99
CA ARG A 63 -2.71 4.35 8.12
C ARG A 63 -1.28 4.22 7.66
N ILE A 64 -0.37 4.90 8.35
CA ILE A 64 1.07 4.79 8.13
C ILE A 64 1.71 4.67 9.50
N GLU A 65 2.60 3.67 9.64
CA GLU A 65 3.37 3.52 10.86
C GLU A 65 4.84 3.66 10.55
N HIS A 66 5.55 4.35 11.41
CA HIS A 66 6.98 4.59 11.24
C HIS A 66 7.75 3.88 12.34
N SER A 67 8.75 3.12 11.94
CA SER A 67 9.73 2.53 12.84
C SER A 67 11.11 2.92 12.34
N PRO A 68 12.16 2.70 13.15
CA PRO A 68 13.48 3.17 12.73
C PRO A 68 13.93 2.67 11.37
N ASN A 69 13.59 1.43 11.03
CA ASN A 69 14.05 0.86 9.76
C ASN A 69 12.91 0.29 8.95
N LEU A 70 11.67 0.69 9.25
CA LEU A 70 10.53 0.09 8.59
C LEU A 70 9.40 1.07 8.50
N LEU A 71 8.78 1.12 7.33
CA LEU A 71 7.54 1.84 7.10
C LEU A 71 6.45 0.85 6.79
N GLU A 72 5.29 1.06 7.40
CA GLU A 72 4.15 0.20 7.18
C GLU A 72 2.97 1.04 6.72
N PHE A 73 2.26 0.51 5.74
CA PHE A 73 1.15 1.24 5.14
C PHE A 73 -0.06 0.34 5.02
N TRP A 74 -1.24 0.90 5.21
CA TRP A 74 -2.50 0.21 5.00
C TRP A 74 -3.32 1.01 4.01
N ILE A 75 -3.55 0.44 2.83
CA ILE A 75 -4.26 1.10 1.74
C ILE A 75 -5.49 0.29 1.40
N ARG A 76 -6.65 0.94 1.42
CA ARG A 76 -7.88 0.31 0.97
C ARG A 76 -8.12 0.72 -0.48
N LYS A 77 -8.35 -0.30 -1.32
CA LYS A 77 -8.59 -0.03 -2.73
C LYS A 77 -9.88 0.75 -2.89
N GLY A 78 -9.79 1.85 -3.62
CA GLY A 78 -10.93 2.71 -3.84
C GLY A 78 -11.97 2.08 -4.73
N VAL A 79 -13.19 2.58 -4.58
CA VAL A 79 -14.32 2.11 -5.35
C VAL A 79 -14.55 3.09 -6.47
N LYS A 80 -13.90 2.91 -7.57
CA LYS A 80 -14.09 3.86 -8.64
C LYS A 80 -14.29 3.19 -9.95
#